data_70508f6e424c8d70e7e8594b7f1a6dff
#
_entry.id   70508f6e424c8d70e7e8594b7f1a6dff
#
_cell.length_a   1.000
_cell.length_b   1.000
_cell.length_c   1.000
_cell.angle_alpha   90.00
_cell.angle_beta   90.00
_cell.angle_gamma   90.00
#
_symmetry.space_group_name_H-M   'P 1'
#
loop_
_entity.id
_entity.type
_entity.pdbx_description
1 polymer ?
#
loop_
_entity_poly.entity_id
_entity_poly.type
_entity_poly.pdbx_seq_one_letter_code
_entity_poly.pdbx_strand_id
1 'polypeptide(L)'
;PDLASKSALYDLTDKLAKLIDELQGENVTPSIIKKLNVEDQSGHWQRILHFVDIVTTYLEKRNLEPDSEGFQRNQVRALLKGWEEFPPENYIFIAGSTGSRGTTLELIKGIYGLNKGVVVLPGFDFHMPETVLGSISDPLIGEDHPQYRFVKMLKGLNVKYKDVDIWPTGSPPSIPRNKLISLALRPAPFTDSWMSEGPKLECLDRACEGLSLFEAENQREEALAIAMVLRKAADLNKRAALVTPDRRLARQVTAELLRWGIIPDDSAGLSFHLTLPGRFLRKVSAIFNRSPTASELIAILKNPICHS
;
A
#
# COMPACT_ATOMS: atom_id res chain seq x y z
N PRO A 1 7.07 3.65 -38.05
CA PRO A 1 7.84 4.25 -36.99
C PRO A 1 7.89 3.27 -35.82
N ASP A 2 9.10 2.74 -35.55
CA ASP A 2 9.34 1.83 -34.42
C ASP A 2 9.11 2.61 -33.12
N LEU A 3 7.95 2.41 -32.51
CA LEU A 3 7.44 3.22 -31.42
C LEU A 3 8.17 2.95 -30.08
N ALA A 4 8.81 1.82 -29.91
CA ALA A 4 9.63 1.50 -28.74
C ALA A 4 10.46 0.22 -28.97
N SER A 5 11.53 0.03 -28.19
CA SER A 5 12.21 -1.26 -28.13
C SER A 5 11.25 -2.34 -27.59
N LYS A 6 11.47 -3.60 -27.97
CA LYS A 6 10.62 -4.72 -27.49
C LYS A 6 10.52 -4.76 -25.96
N SER A 7 11.59 -4.45 -25.24
CA SER A 7 11.59 -4.38 -23.77
C SER A 7 10.69 -3.25 -23.24
N ALA A 8 10.70 -2.08 -23.87
CA ALA A 8 9.84 -0.97 -23.49
C ALA A 8 8.34 -1.25 -23.75
N LEU A 9 8.02 -2.09 -24.74
CA LEU A 9 6.65 -2.55 -24.97
C LEU A 9 6.16 -3.47 -23.86
N TYR A 10 6.99 -4.38 -23.35
CA TYR A 10 6.66 -5.22 -22.19
C TYR A 10 6.42 -4.38 -20.95
N ASP A 11 7.31 -3.42 -20.64
CA ASP A 11 7.16 -2.53 -19.50
C ASP A 11 5.88 -1.68 -19.61
N LEU A 12 5.53 -1.23 -20.81
CA LEU A 12 4.30 -0.49 -21.05
C LEU A 12 3.06 -1.38 -20.87
N THR A 13 3.12 -2.63 -21.32
CA THR A 13 2.04 -3.62 -21.16
C THR A 13 1.81 -3.93 -19.68
N ASP A 14 2.85 -4.12 -18.88
CA ASP A 14 2.74 -4.36 -17.45
C ASP A 14 2.13 -3.16 -16.71
N LYS A 15 2.53 -1.93 -17.08
CA LYS A 15 1.94 -0.71 -16.51
C LYS A 15 0.47 -0.56 -16.88
N LEU A 16 0.12 -0.91 -18.12
CA LEU A 16 -1.26 -0.88 -18.58
C LEU A 16 -2.10 -1.92 -17.85
N ALA A 17 -1.62 -3.16 -17.71
CA ALA A 17 -2.31 -4.20 -16.97
C ALA A 17 -2.60 -3.76 -15.53
N LYS A 18 -1.61 -3.19 -14.83
CA LYS A 18 -1.78 -2.63 -13.48
C LYS A 18 -2.83 -1.53 -13.43
N LEU A 19 -2.85 -0.62 -14.41
CA LEU A 19 -3.85 0.44 -14.48
C LEU A 19 -5.26 -0.15 -14.67
N ILE A 20 -5.41 -1.16 -15.50
CA ILE A 20 -6.69 -1.86 -15.72
C ILE A 20 -7.13 -2.56 -14.44
N ASP A 21 -6.22 -3.27 -13.75
CA ASP A 21 -6.49 -3.91 -12.46
C ASP A 21 -6.94 -2.89 -11.41
N GLU A 22 -6.30 -1.72 -11.35
CA GLU A 22 -6.70 -0.62 -10.44
C GLU A 22 -8.09 -0.08 -10.78
N LEU A 23 -8.38 0.17 -12.06
CA LEU A 23 -9.70 0.64 -12.50
C LEU A 23 -10.80 -0.37 -12.18
N GLN A 24 -10.53 -1.64 -12.39
CA GLN A 24 -11.47 -2.71 -12.06
C GLN A 24 -11.59 -2.88 -10.55
N GLY A 25 -10.46 -2.80 -9.80
CA GLY A 25 -10.43 -2.84 -8.35
C GLY A 25 -11.29 -1.76 -7.70
N GLU A 26 -11.28 -0.54 -8.23
CA GLU A 26 -12.09 0.59 -7.74
C GLU A 26 -13.48 0.66 -8.40
N ASN A 27 -13.84 -0.29 -9.28
CA ASN A 27 -15.10 -0.29 -10.04
C ASN A 27 -15.30 0.99 -10.89
N VAL A 28 -14.20 1.54 -11.42
CA VAL A 28 -14.22 2.72 -12.27
C VAL A 28 -14.45 2.26 -13.71
N THR A 29 -15.56 2.69 -14.29
CA THR A 29 -15.83 2.39 -15.70
C THR A 29 -15.02 3.30 -16.63
N PRO A 30 -14.56 2.82 -17.79
CA PRO A 30 -13.83 3.63 -18.76
C PRO A 30 -14.55 4.91 -19.18
N SER A 31 -15.88 4.91 -19.14
CA SER A 31 -16.71 6.08 -19.43
C SER A 31 -16.53 7.23 -18.44
N ILE A 32 -16.12 6.95 -17.21
CA ILE A 32 -15.81 7.97 -16.19
C ILE A 32 -14.50 8.67 -16.56
N ILE A 33 -13.50 7.92 -17.02
CA ILE A 33 -12.20 8.48 -17.43
C ILE A 33 -12.36 9.44 -18.61
N LYS A 34 -13.24 9.11 -19.57
CA LYS A 34 -13.56 9.98 -20.72
C LYS A 34 -14.18 11.31 -20.29
N LYS A 35 -14.83 11.37 -19.14
CA LYS A 35 -15.51 12.58 -18.63
C LYS A 35 -14.60 13.44 -17.76
N LEU A 36 -13.37 13.02 -17.47
CA LEU A 36 -12.42 13.83 -16.73
C LEU A 36 -12.09 15.07 -17.58
N ASN A 37 -12.59 16.21 -17.13
CA ASN A 37 -12.24 17.50 -17.70
C ASN A 37 -10.86 17.89 -17.17
N VAL A 38 -9.82 17.61 -17.96
CA VAL A 38 -8.47 18.00 -17.62
C VAL A 38 -8.20 19.30 -18.38
N GLU A 39 -8.26 20.41 -17.66
CA GLU A 39 -8.02 21.76 -18.20
C GLU A 39 -6.57 21.95 -18.68
N ASP A 40 -5.67 21.05 -18.31
CA ASP A 40 -4.31 21.04 -18.82
C ASP A 40 -4.28 20.48 -20.24
N GLN A 41 -4.24 21.40 -21.21
CA GLN A 41 -4.27 21.14 -22.65
C GLN A 41 -2.98 20.50 -23.19
N SER A 42 -2.23 19.75 -22.40
CA SER A 42 -1.08 19.05 -22.94
C SER A 42 -1.56 17.94 -23.91
N GLY A 43 -1.09 18.00 -25.15
CA GLY A 43 -1.38 16.96 -26.16
C GLY A 43 -0.92 15.56 -25.75
N HIS A 44 -0.25 15.43 -24.61
CA HIS A 44 0.13 14.18 -23.98
C HIS A 44 -1.08 13.50 -23.31
N TRP A 45 -1.89 14.26 -22.56
CA TRP A 45 -3.08 13.73 -21.89
C TRP A 45 -4.14 13.24 -22.90
N GLN A 46 -4.37 13.98 -23.97
CA GLN A 46 -5.28 13.56 -25.03
C GLN A 46 -4.86 12.24 -25.68
N ARG A 47 -3.55 12.03 -25.86
CA ARG A 47 -3.02 10.76 -26.38
C ARG A 47 -3.21 9.60 -25.40
N ILE A 48 -3.07 9.85 -24.10
CA ILE A 48 -3.32 8.84 -23.05
C ILE A 48 -4.79 8.46 -23.03
N LEU A 49 -5.71 9.41 -23.04
CA LEU A 49 -7.15 9.16 -23.08
C LEU A 49 -7.54 8.36 -24.31
N HIS A 50 -7.01 8.71 -25.48
CA HIS A 50 -7.27 7.98 -26.71
C HIS A 50 -6.73 6.54 -26.66
N PHE A 51 -5.55 6.35 -26.07
CA PHE A 51 -4.98 5.02 -25.88
C PHE A 51 -5.82 4.16 -24.91
N VAL A 52 -6.22 4.72 -23.78
CA VAL A 52 -7.12 4.06 -22.81
C VAL A 52 -8.45 3.70 -23.46
N ASP A 53 -9.01 4.56 -24.32
CA ASP A 53 -10.23 4.30 -25.07
C ASP A 53 -10.11 3.11 -26.02
N ILE A 54 -9.02 3.04 -26.76
CA ILE A 54 -8.74 1.90 -27.67
C ILE A 54 -8.67 0.60 -26.89
N VAL A 55 -7.92 0.60 -25.78
CA VAL A 55 -7.70 -0.60 -24.95
C VAL A 55 -9.01 -1.07 -24.31
N THR A 56 -9.76 -0.16 -23.70
CA THR A 56 -11.03 -0.50 -23.05
C THR A 56 -12.07 -1.00 -24.03
N THR A 57 -12.17 -0.36 -25.21
CA THR A 57 -13.05 -0.84 -26.30
C THR A 57 -12.64 -2.23 -26.78
N TYR A 58 -11.35 -2.52 -26.85
CA TYR A 58 -10.85 -3.83 -27.22
C TYR A 58 -11.18 -4.91 -26.18
N LEU A 59 -11.04 -4.59 -24.89
CA LEU A 59 -11.37 -5.49 -23.78
C LEU A 59 -12.89 -5.77 -23.73
N GLU A 60 -13.74 -4.76 -23.90
CA GLU A 60 -15.19 -4.90 -23.91
C GLU A 60 -15.68 -5.80 -25.06
N LYS A 61 -15.07 -5.68 -26.25
CA LYS A 61 -15.46 -6.46 -27.43
C LYS A 61 -15.09 -7.94 -27.37
N ARG A 62 -14.10 -8.31 -26.56
CA ARG A 62 -13.57 -9.67 -26.58
C ARG A 62 -14.29 -10.66 -25.66
N ASN A 63 -15.23 -10.22 -24.83
CA ASN A 63 -15.86 -11.09 -23.81
C ASN A 63 -14.82 -11.95 -23.07
N LEU A 64 -13.69 -11.33 -22.72
CA LEU A 64 -12.59 -12.00 -22.03
C LEU A 64 -13.10 -12.48 -20.67
N GLU A 65 -12.64 -13.66 -20.26
CA GLU A 65 -12.83 -14.10 -18.89
C GLU A 65 -12.39 -12.97 -17.94
N PRO A 66 -13.13 -12.75 -16.84
CA PRO A 66 -12.77 -11.73 -15.87
C PRO A 66 -11.34 -11.98 -15.40
N ASP A 67 -10.54 -10.92 -15.30
CA ASP A 67 -9.24 -10.99 -14.67
C ASP A 67 -9.34 -11.37 -13.19
N SER A 68 -8.21 -11.45 -12.48
CA SER A 68 -8.18 -11.88 -11.09
C SER A 68 -9.05 -10.99 -10.19
N GLU A 69 -9.07 -9.67 -10.41
CA GLU A 69 -9.88 -8.70 -9.63
C GLU A 69 -11.38 -8.84 -9.96
N GLY A 70 -11.73 -8.97 -11.23
CA GLY A 70 -13.10 -9.22 -11.67
C GLY A 70 -13.64 -10.56 -11.16
N PHE A 71 -12.80 -11.59 -11.15
CA PHE A 71 -13.15 -12.90 -10.60
C PHE A 71 -13.43 -12.82 -9.10
N GLN A 72 -12.53 -12.19 -8.32
CA GLN A 72 -12.73 -11.98 -6.88
C GLN A 72 -14.02 -11.20 -6.60
N ARG A 73 -14.31 -10.17 -7.38
CA ARG A 73 -15.54 -9.39 -7.23
C ARG A 73 -16.78 -10.24 -7.49
N ASN A 74 -16.78 -11.05 -8.54
CA ASN A 74 -17.88 -11.95 -8.85
C ASN A 74 -18.09 -12.98 -7.73
N GLN A 75 -17.02 -13.48 -7.14
CA GLN A 75 -17.10 -14.37 -5.98
C GLN A 75 -17.72 -13.69 -4.75
N VAL A 76 -17.27 -12.46 -4.44
CA VAL A 76 -17.84 -11.68 -3.32
C VAL A 76 -19.33 -11.43 -3.55
N ARG A 77 -19.72 -11.02 -4.75
CA ARG A 77 -21.15 -10.79 -5.09
C ARG A 77 -21.99 -12.06 -4.99
N ALA A 78 -21.46 -13.17 -5.48
CA ALA A 78 -22.14 -14.47 -5.36
C ALA A 78 -22.30 -14.89 -3.89
N LEU A 79 -21.25 -14.68 -3.07
CA LEU A 79 -21.28 -14.94 -1.63
C LEU A 79 -22.34 -14.06 -0.94
N LEU A 80 -22.36 -12.77 -1.18
CA LEU A 80 -23.29 -11.83 -0.59
C LEU A 80 -24.74 -12.17 -0.96
N LYS A 81 -24.97 -12.52 -2.23
CA LYS A 81 -26.29 -12.98 -2.70
C LYS A 81 -26.70 -14.28 -2.01
N GLY A 82 -25.78 -15.22 -1.81
CA GLY A 82 -26.06 -16.44 -1.06
C GLY A 82 -26.41 -16.16 0.40
N TRP A 83 -25.84 -15.15 1.03
CA TRP A 83 -26.18 -14.74 2.39
C TRP A 83 -27.54 -14.02 2.51
N GLU A 84 -28.05 -13.45 1.43
CA GLU A 84 -29.46 -12.96 1.41
C GLU A 84 -30.46 -14.10 1.52
N GLU A 85 -30.19 -15.25 0.89
CA GLU A 85 -31.05 -16.45 0.92
C GLU A 85 -30.79 -17.31 2.16
N PHE A 86 -29.51 -17.48 2.53
CA PHE A 86 -29.05 -18.30 3.64
C PHE A 86 -28.08 -17.50 4.53
N PRO A 87 -28.61 -16.66 5.44
CA PRO A 87 -27.76 -15.85 6.31
C PRO A 87 -26.94 -16.73 7.24
N PRO A 88 -25.67 -16.37 7.51
CA PRO A 88 -24.80 -17.14 8.39
C PRO A 88 -25.33 -17.20 9.82
N GLU A 89 -25.30 -18.41 10.39
CA GLU A 89 -25.77 -18.65 11.77
C GLU A 89 -24.77 -18.14 12.82
N ASN A 90 -23.48 -18.08 12.49
CA ASN A 90 -22.43 -17.64 13.38
C ASN A 90 -22.03 -16.17 13.13
N TYR A 91 -21.34 -15.58 14.11
CA TYR A 91 -20.76 -14.24 13.92
C TYR A 91 -19.67 -14.26 12.85
N ILE A 92 -19.71 -13.27 11.97
CA ILE A 92 -18.65 -13.01 10.98
C ILE A 92 -17.94 -11.74 11.39
N PHE A 93 -16.63 -11.87 11.65
CA PHE A 93 -15.74 -10.76 11.96
C PHE A 93 -14.85 -10.43 10.78
N ILE A 94 -14.78 -9.17 10.41
CA ILE A 94 -13.74 -8.66 9.51
C ILE A 94 -12.89 -7.65 10.28
N ALA A 95 -11.60 -7.93 10.40
CA ALA A 95 -10.67 -7.12 11.16
C ALA A 95 -9.39 -6.86 10.38
N GLY A 96 -8.72 -5.72 10.65
CA GLY A 96 -7.43 -5.40 10.07
C GLY A 96 -7.48 -4.84 8.64
N SER A 97 -8.66 -4.74 8.03
CA SER A 97 -8.81 -4.16 6.70
C SER A 97 -9.20 -2.68 6.76
N THR A 98 -8.59 -1.89 5.90
CA THR A 98 -8.95 -0.47 5.69
C THR A 98 -9.98 -0.28 4.59
N GLY A 99 -10.45 -1.36 3.94
CA GLY A 99 -11.38 -1.27 2.82
C GLY A 99 -10.82 -0.49 1.62
N SER A 100 -9.49 -0.49 1.45
CA SER A 100 -8.81 0.30 0.41
C SER A 100 -9.13 -0.15 -1.02
N ARG A 101 -9.48 -1.42 -1.22
CA ARG A 101 -9.90 -1.96 -2.52
C ARG A 101 -11.41 -2.04 -2.62
N GLY A 102 -11.98 -1.71 -3.77
CA GLY A 102 -13.42 -1.68 -4.01
C GLY A 102 -14.12 -3.00 -3.70
N THR A 103 -13.54 -4.14 -4.10
CA THR A 103 -14.06 -5.49 -3.79
C THR A 103 -14.07 -5.78 -2.30
N THR A 104 -13.01 -5.40 -1.58
CA THR A 104 -12.94 -5.55 -0.11
C THR A 104 -13.97 -4.66 0.58
N LEU A 105 -14.17 -3.43 0.10
CA LEU A 105 -15.19 -2.53 0.64
C LEU A 105 -16.61 -3.09 0.41
N GLU A 106 -16.87 -3.71 -0.75
CA GLU A 106 -18.13 -4.37 -1.05
C GLU A 106 -18.41 -5.53 -0.07
N LEU A 107 -17.39 -6.35 0.23
CA LEU A 107 -17.48 -7.40 1.24
C LEU A 107 -17.72 -6.84 2.66
N ILE A 108 -17.00 -5.78 3.06
CA ILE A 108 -17.20 -5.12 4.36
C ILE A 108 -18.64 -4.61 4.49
N LYS A 109 -19.17 -3.99 3.44
CA LYS A 109 -20.57 -3.52 3.40
C LYS A 109 -21.57 -4.66 3.57
N GLY A 110 -21.34 -5.78 2.88
CA GLY A 110 -22.15 -6.96 3.01
C GLY A 110 -22.14 -7.55 4.42
N ILE A 111 -20.95 -7.68 5.01
CA ILE A 111 -20.81 -8.17 6.40
C ILE A 111 -21.46 -7.22 7.40
N TYR A 112 -21.28 -5.91 7.25
CA TYR A 112 -21.93 -4.91 8.13
C TYR A 112 -23.44 -5.00 8.07
N GLY A 113 -24.03 -5.35 6.93
CA GLY A 113 -25.48 -5.55 6.77
C GLY A 113 -26.04 -6.82 7.41
N LEU A 114 -25.19 -7.76 7.86
CA LEU A 114 -25.64 -8.99 8.53
C LEU A 114 -25.98 -8.74 10.00
N ASN A 115 -27.01 -9.42 10.53
CA ASN A 115 -27.37 -9.35 11.94
C ASN A 115 -26.23 -9.79 12.89
N LYS A 116 -25.32 -10.63 12.42
CA LYS A 116 -24.16 -11.14 13.17
C LYS A 116 -22.83 -10.74 12.50
N GLY A 117 -22.84 -9.65 11.75
CA GLY A 117 -21.65 -9.10 11.11
C GLY A 117 -20.96 -8.09 12.02
N VAL A 118 -19.64 -8.18 12.15
CA VAL A 118 -18.83 -7.26 12.97
C VAL A 118 -17.66 -6.77 12.14
N VAL A 119 -17.49 -5.46 12.08
CA VAL A 119 -16.36 -4.80 11.39
C VAL A 119 -15.47 -4.14 12.43
N VAL A 120 -14.20 -4.53 12.48
CA VAL A 120 -13.21 -3.99 13.43
C VAL A 120 -12.20 -3.12 12.68
N LEU A 121 -12.18 -1.83 13.03
CA LEU A 121 -11.30 -0.82 12.42
C LEU A 121 -9.97 -0.74 13.18
N PRO A 122 -8.84 -1.09 12.56
CA PRO A 122 -7.54 -1.04 13.24
C PRO A 122 -7.03 0.41 13.30
N GLY A 123 -6.82 0.95 14.50
CA GLY A 123 -6.23 2.28 14.67
C GLY A 123 -7.15 3.44 14.28
N PHE A 124 -8.46 3.28 14.46
CA PHE A 124 -9.38 4.39 14.31
C PHE A 124 -9.11 5.48 15.36
N ASP A 125 -9.06 6.74 14.93
CA ASP A 125 -8.68 7.87 15.79
C ASP A 125 -9.92 8.48 16.47
N PHE A 126 -10.14 8.08 17.72
CA PHE A 126 -11.21 8.62 18.56
C PHE A 126 -10.92 10.01 19.15
N HIS A 127 -9.72 10.53 18.99
CA HIS A 127 -9.30 11.84 19.51
C HIS A 127 -9.39 12.96 18.46
N MET A 128 -9.61 12.60 17.21
CA MET A 128 -9.75 13.57 16.12
C MET A 128 -11.12 14.24 16.14
N PRO A 129 -11.20 15.58 16.11
CA PRO A 129 -12.50 16.28 16.03
C PRO A 129 -13.29 15.89 14.77
N GLU A 130 -14.62 15.84 14.91
CA GLU A 130 -15.52 15.51 13.80
C GLU A 130 -15.38 16.48 12.61
N THR A 131 -15.07 17.74 12.86
CA THR A 131 -14.82 18.73 11.81
C THR A 131 -13.63 18.38 10.94
N VAL A 132 -12.55 17.88 11.57
CA VAL A 132 -11.33 17.43 10.87
C VAL A 132 -11.62 16.13 10.12
N LEU A 133 -12.27 15.16 10.75
CA LEU A 133 -12.67 13.91 10.09
C LEU A 133 -13.58 14.19 8.88
N GLY A 134 -14.50 15.14 8.99
CA GLY A 134 -15.34 15.57 7.88
C GLY A 134 -14.52 16.10 6.69
N SER A 135 -13.51 16.93 6.96
CA SER A 135 -12.61 17.47 5.92
C SER A 135 -11.71 16.44 5.27
N ILE A 136 -11.27 15.44 6.04
CA ILE A 136 -10.49 14.29 5.50
C ILE A 136 -11.29 13.52 4.44
N SER A 137 -12.62 13.62 4.42
CA SER A 137 -13.44 12.97 3.40
C SER A 137 -13.24 13.52 1.99
N ASP A 138 -12.67 14.74 1.87
CA ASP A 138 -12.28 15.33 0.60
C ASP A 138 -10.93 14.71 0.16
N PRO A 139 -10.85 14.07 -1.03
CA PRO A 139 -9.61 13.50 -1.53
C PRO A 139 -8.46 14.52 -1.62
N LEU A 140 -8.74 15.77 -1.95
CA LEU A 140 -7.72 16.82 -2.07
C LEU A 140 -7.05 17.16 -0.73
N ILE A 141 -7.72 16.88 0.39
CA ILE A 141 -7.23 17.20 1.74
C ILE A 141 -6.74 15.93 2.45
N GLY A 142 -7.43 14.83 2.24
CA GLY A 142 -7.32 13.68 3.13
C GLY A 142 -6.75 12.39 2.51
N GLU A 143 -6.51 12.32 1.20
CA GLU A 143 -6.16 11.04 0.55
C GLU A 143 -4.92 10.37 1.16
N ASP A 144 -3.91 11.17 1.53
CA ASP A 144 -2.68 10.69 2.17
C ASP A 144 -2.84 10.45 3.68
N HIS A 145 -3.97 10.86 4.27
CA HIS A 145 -4.18 10.76 5.70
C HIS A 145 -4.55 9.33 6.12
N PRO A 146 -3.97 8.76 7.20
CA PRO A 146 -4.26 7.38 7.64
C PRO A 146 -5.74 7.10 7.90
N GLN A 147 -6.52 8.11 8.34
CA GLN A 147 -7.94 7.98 8.63
C GLN A 147 -8.84 8.09 7.38
N TYR A 148 -8.32 8.53 6.23
CA TYR A 148 -9.11 8.76 5.01
C TYR A 148 -9.95 7.55 4.61
N ARG A 149 -9.34 6.37 4.61
CA ARG A 149 -10.03 5.14 4.20
C ARG A 149 -11.17 4.77 5.14
N PHE A 150 -10.99 4.98 6.44
CA PHE A 150 -12.05 4.76 7.42
C PHE A 150 -13.18 5.77 7.25
N VAL A 151 -12.87 7.04 7.07
CA VAL A 151 -13.85 8.10 6.82
C VAL A 151 -14.68 7.78 5.56
N LYS A 152 -14.02 7.41 4.46
CA LYS A 152 -14.68 6.99 3.21
C LYS A 152 -15.59 5.76 3.42
N MET A 153 -15.10 4.77 4.17
CA MET A 153 -15.84 3.56 4.47
C MET A 153 -17.08 3.86 5.34
N LEU A 154 -16.93 4.58 6.44
CA LEU A 154 -18.04 4.96 7.33
C LEU A 154 -19.12 5.76 6.58
N LYS A 155 -18.70 6.71 5.73
CA LYS A 155 -19.61 7.43 4.82
C LYS A 155 -20.36 6.47 3.89
N GLY A 156 -19.66 5.50 3.34
CA GLY A 156 -20.25 4.47 2.45
C GLY A 156 -21.20 3.50 3.17
N LEU A 157 -21.03 3.31 4.49
CA LEU A 157 -21.90 2.52 5.37
C LEU A 157 -23.01 3.35 6.00
N ASN A 158 -23.02 4.67 5.81
CA ASN A 158 -23.91 5.63 6.48
C ASN A 158 -23.81 5.57 8.03
N VAL A 159 -22.59 5.34 8.54
CA VAL A 159 -22.27 5.30 9.97
C VAL A 159 -21.62 6.61 10.38
N LYS A 160 -22.06 7.20 11.48
CA LYS A 160 -21.45 8.40 12.05
C LYS A 160 -20.18 8.01 12.84
N TYR A 161 -19.20 8.90 12.91
CA TYR A 161 -17.94 8.66 13.64
C TYR A 161 -18.16 8.32 15.11
N LYS A 162 -19.13 8.96 15.75
CA LYS A 162 -19.52 8.73 17.15
C LYS A 162 -20.20 7.39 17.41
N ASP A 163 -20.69 6.74 16.36
CA ASP A 163 -21.36 5.45 16.47
C ASP A 163 -20.37 4.27 16.33
N VAL A 164 -19.07 4.58 16.22
CA VAL A 164 -17.99 3.60 16.24
C VAL A 164 -17.63 3.31 17.70
N ASP A 165 -17.86 2.09 18.14
CA ASP A 165 -17.56 1.65 19.49
C ASP A 165 -16.09 1.30 19.68
N ILE A 166 -15.56 1.54 20.89
CA ILE A 166 -14.23 1.08 21.27
C ILE A 166 -14.32 -0.42 21.58
N TRP A 167 -13.41 -1.21 20.98
CA TRP A 167 -13.34 -2.64 21.29
C TRP A 167 -13.14 -2.88 22.79
N PRO A 168 -14.00 -3.69 23.43
CA PRO A 168 -14.09 -3.74 24.90
C PRO A 168 -12.89 -4.36 25.60
N THR A 169 -12.04 -5.09 24.88
CA THR A 169 -10.87 -5.78 25.46
C THR A 169 -9.58 -5.06 25.05
N GLY A 170 -8.94 -4.42 26.01
CA GLY A 170 -7.63 -3.82 25.86
C GLY A 170 -7.66 -2.29 25.94
N SER A 171 -6.91 -1.76 26.89
CA SER A 171 -6.59 -0.33 26.92
C SER A 171 -5.49 -0.06 25.91
N PRO A 172 -5.51 1.08 25.21
CA PRO A 172 -4.38 1.46 24.37
C PRO A 172 -3.12 1.59 25.22
N PRO A 173 -1.93 1.24 24.68
CA PRO A 173 -0.68 1.28 25.44
C PRO A 173 -0.38 2.64 26.07
N SER A 174 -0.78 3.73 25.42
CA SER A 174 -0.60 5.08 25.93
C SER A 174 -1.67 6.03 25.36
N ILE A 175 -2.64 6.40 26.16
CA ILE A 175 -3.65 7.40 25.78
C ILE A 175 -2.99 8.77 25.49
N PRO A 176 -2.03 9.27 26.30
CA PRO A 176 -1.35 10.53 25.98
C PRO A 176 -0.66 10.51 24.60
N ARG A 177 -0.02 9.38 24.23
CA ARG A 177 0.58 9.25 22.91
C ARG A 177 -0.44 9.26 21.78
N ASN A 178 -1.59 8.61 21.95
CA ASN A 178 -2.66 8.63 20.95
C ASN A 178 -3.16 10.05 20.72
N LYS A 179 -3.34 10.85 21.78
CA LYS A 179 -3.69 12.27 21.67
C LYS A 179 -2.63 13.09 20.96
N LEU A 180 -1.35 12.86 21.27
CA LEU A 180 -0.24 13.52 20.59
C LEU A 180 -0.21 13.19 19.10
N ILE A 181 -0.33 11.91 18.74
CA ILE A 181 -0.32 11.46 17.34
C ILE A 181 -1.53 12.01 16.59
N SER A 182 -2.72 11.98 17.22
CA SER A 182 -3.93 12.57 16.63
C SER A 182 -3.76 14.04 16.29
N LEU A 183 -3.12 14.81 17.18
CA LEU A 183 -2.82 16.22 16.92
C LEU A 183 -1.71 16.41 15.89
N ALA A 184 -0.62 15.62 15.96
CA ALA A 184 0.52 15.73 15.04
C ALA A 184 0.15 15.41 13.59
N LEU A 185 -0.83 14.51 13.38
CA LEU A 185 -1.31 14.10 12.06
C LEU A 185 -2.46 14.97 11.51
N ARG A 186 -2.74 16.14 12.08
CA ARG A 186 -3.74 17.05 11.52
C ARG A 186 -3.40 17.42 10.07
N PRO A 187 -4.35 17.33 9.13
CA PRO A 187 -4.10 17.72 7.74
C PRO A 187 -3.82 19.23 7.62
N ALA A 188 -3.19 19.62 6.52
CA ALA A 188 -2.69 20.97 6.28
C ALA A 188 -3.64 22.12 6.66
N PRO A 189 -4.95 22.08 6.38
CA PRO A 189 -5.86 23.18 6.76
C PRO A 189 -6.08 23.33 8.28
N PHE A 190 -5.61 22.38 9.10
CA PHE A 190 -5.83 22.36 10.55
C PHE A 190 -4.54 22.33 11.37
N THR A 191 -3.41 22.66 10.76
CA THR A 191 -2.09 22.67 11.45
C THR A 191 -1.95 23.79 12.48
N ASP A 192 -2.77 24.85 12.40
CA ASP A 192 -2.89 25.90 13.41
C ASP A 192 -3.29 25.33 14.79
N SER A 193 -4.00 24.21 14.83
CA SER A 193 -4.31 23.52 16.08
C SER A 193 -3.07 23.01 16.82
N TRP A 194 -1.92 22.84 16.17
CA TRP A 194 -0.67 22.49 16.85
C TRP A 194 -0.27 23.57 17.86
N MET A 195 -0.46 24.84 17.50
CA MET A 195 -0.13 25.96 18.38
C MET A 195 -1.18 26.20 19.47
N SER A 196 -2.43 25.92 19.17
CA SER A 196 -3.56 26.17 20.09
C SER A 196 -3.86 25.02 21.03
N GLU A 197 -3.71 23.76 20.59
CA GLU A 197 -3.99 22.54 21.33
C GLU A 197 -2.73 21.89 21.90
N GLY A 198 -1.58 21.99 21.23
CA GLY A 198 -0.31 21.39 21.66
C GLY A 198 0.08 21.74 23.09
N PRO A 199 0.07 23.03 23.50
CA PRO A 199 0.37 23.42 24.88
C PRO A 199 -0.63 22.89 25.93
N LYS A 200 -1.82 22.46 25.48
CA LYS A 200 -2.88 21.92 26.36
C LYS A 200 -2.81 20.39 26.51
N LEU A 201 -1.91 19.73 25.79
CA LEU A 201 -1.72 18.29 25.90
C LEU A 201 -1.19 17.95 27.30
N GLU A 202 -1.96 17.19 28.03
CA GLU A 202 -1.57 16.67 29.33
C GLU A 202 -0.55 15.53 29.19
N CYS A 203 0.37 15.41 30.14
CA CYS A 203 1.34 14.31 30.23
C CYS A 203 2.21 14.14 28.96
N LEU A 204 2.69 15.25 28.40
CA LEU A 204 3.55 15.23 27.20
C LEU A 204 4.79 14.35 27.38
N ASP A 205 5.40 14.35 28.58
CA ASP A 205 6.54 13.47 28.91
C ASP A 205 6.20 11.99 28.72
N ARG A 206 5.01 11.57 29.20
CA ARG A 206 4.52 10.19 28.99
C ARG A 206 4.18 9.92 27.53
N ALA A 207 3.67 10.91 26.81
CA ALA A 207 3.38 10.78 25.38
C ALA A 207 4.67 10.56 24.59
N CYS A 208 5.77 11.19 24.98
CA CYS A 208 7.08 11.09 24.33
C CYS A 208 7.99 10.00 24.92
N GLU A 209 7.56 9.29 25.96
CA GLU A 209 8.37 8.24 26.57
C GLU A 209 8.81 7.18 25.54
N GLY A 210 10.12 6.92 25.47
CA GLY A 210 10.70 5.97 24.50
C GLY A 210 10.71 6.43 23.04
N LEU A 211 10.36 7.70 22.75
CA LEU A 211 10.62 8.32 21.44
C LEU A 211 12.04 8.91 21.45
N SER A 212 12.75 8.71 20.36
CA SER A 212 14.08 9.30 20.15
C SER A 212 14.16 9.82 18.72
N LEU A 213 14.72 11.01 18.56
CA LEU A 213 15.06 11.59 17.27
C LEU A 213 16.58 11.51 17.09
N PHE A 214 17.00 11.02 15.95
CA PHE A 214 18.41 11.02 15.57
C PHE A 214 18.54 11.73 14.20
N GLU A 215 19.31 12.80 14.16
CA GLU A 215 19.64 13.54 12.95
C GLU A 215 21.07 13.16 12.53
N ALA A 216 21.19 12.53 11.38
CA ALA A 216 22.47 12.14 10.83
C ALA A 216 23.02 13.23 9.88
N GLU A 217 24.30 13.42 9.82
CA GLU A 217 24.95 14.36 8.89
C GLU A 217 24.85 13.90 7.43
N ASN A 218 24.78 12.59 7.23
CA ASN A 218 24.71 12.00 5.89
C ASN A 218 24.01 10.63 5.92
N GLN A 219 23.60 10.17 4.75
CA GLN A 219 22.86 8.92 4.56
C GLN A 219 23.59 7.65 5.07
N ARG A 220 24.93 7.66 5.04
CA ARG A 220 25.73 6.52 5.53
C ARG A 220 25.69 6.44 7.06
N GLU A 221 25.77 7.57 7.73
CA GLU A 221 25.64 7.62 9.20
C GLU A 221 24.23 7.25 9.64
N GLU A 222 23.21 7.73 8.93
CA GLU A 222 21.83 7.33 9.14
C GLU A 222 21.67 5.80 9.07
N ALA A 223 22.15 5.18 7.99
CA ALA A 223 22.08 3.74 7.80
C ALA A 223 22.84 2.97 8.89
N LEU A 224 24.01 3.45 9.29
CA LEU A 224 24.81 2.84 10.36
C LEU A 224 24.12 2.95 11.73
N ALA A 225 23.59 4.12 12.06
CA ALA A 225 22.87 4.34 13.31
C ALA A 225 21.65 3.42 13.43
N ILE A 226 20.85 3.33 12.36
CA ILE A 226 19.70 2.41 12.28
C ILE A 226 20.16 0.96 12.46
N ALA A 227 21.21 0.54 11.74
CA ALA A 227 21.73 -0.82 11.84
C ALA A 227 22.24 -1.15 13.26
N MET A 228 22.86 -0.19 13.95
CA MET A 228 23.28 -0.36 15.35
C MET A 228 22.10 -0.54 16.32
N VAL A 229 21.00 0.21 16.11
CA VAL A 229 19.77 0.07 16.90
C VAL A 229 19.15 -1.31 16.67
N LEU A 230 19.05 -1.75 15.42
CA LEU A 230 18.50 -3.06 15.05
C LEU A 230 19.38 -4.20 15.59
N ARG A 231 20.71 -4.08 15.52
CA ARG A 231 21.65 -5.03 16.13
C ARG A 231 21.44 -5.12 17.65
N LYS A 232 21.38 -4.00 18.32
CA LYS A 232 21.13 -3.96 19.78
C LYS A 232 19.80 -4.67 20.13
N ALA A 233 18.78 -4.49 19.33
CA ALA A 233 17.51 -5.17 19.53
C ALA A 233 17.64 -6.69 19.33
N ALA A 234 18.39 -7.13 18.31
CA ALA A 234 18.66 -8.54 18.06
C ALA A 234 19.48 -9.17 19.20
N ASP A 235 20.53 -8.51 19.69
CA ASP A 235 21.34 -8.96 20.83
C ASP A 235 20.50 -9.13 22.11
N LEU A 236 19.44 -8.32 22.26
CA LEU A 236 18.49 -8.37 23.38
C LEU A 236 17.29 -9.30 23.12
N ASN A 237 17.27 -10.04 22.02
CA ASN A 237 16.13 -10.85 21.57
C ASN A 237 14.81 -10.06 21.49
N LYS A 238 14.87 -8.77 21.14
CA LYS A 238 13.71 -7.92 20.93
C LYS A 238 13.36 -7.86 19.46
N ARG A 239 12.07 -7.79 19.18
CA ARG A 239 11.57 -7.49 17.82
C ARG A 239 11.78 -6.01 17.52
N ALA A 240 12.39 -5.72 16.39
CA ALA A 240 12.56 -4.37 15.87
C ALA A 240 12.29 -4.36 14.36
N ALA A 241 11.78 -3.25 13.86
CA ALA A 241 11.52 -3.07 12.44
C ALA A 241 11.97 -1.68 11.99
N LEU A 242 12.56 -1.63 10.79
CA LEU A 242 12.76 -0.40 10.03
C LEU A 242 11.56 -0.20 9.12
N VAL A 243 10.89 0.94 9.24
CA VAL A 243 9.81 1.35 8.32
C VAL A 243 10.32 2.51 7.48
N THR A 244 10.50 2.29 6.20
CA THR A 244 10.98 3.31 5.25
C THR A 244 10.42 3.08 3.86
N PRO A 245 10.01 4.13 3.13
CA PRO A 245 9.71 4.06 1.71
C PRO A 245 10.99 4.05 0.86
N ASP A 246 12.15 4.46 1.40
CA ASP A 246 13.41 4.55 0.67
C ASP A 246 14.12 3.18 0.57
N ARG A 247 14.03 2.58 -0.61
CA ARG A 247 14.69 1.30 -0.93
C ARG A 247 16.22 1.39 -0.93
N ARG A 248 16.79 2.58 -1.05
CA ARG A 248 18.25 2.77 -1.00
C ARG A 248 18.72 2.68 0.44
N LEU A 249 18.02 3.38 1.36
CA LEU A 249 18.27 3.30 2.79
C LEU A 249 18.12 1.85 3.29
N ALA A 250 17.03 1.16 2.94
CA ALA A 250 16.81 -0.24 3.32
C ALA A 250 17.98 -1.14 2.90
N ARG A 251 18.49 -0.99 1.67
CA ARG A 251 19.65 -1.76 1.18
C ARG A 251 20.95 -1.42 1.91
N GLN A 252 21.18 -0.15 2.24
CA GLN A 252 22.36 0.27 3.00
C GLN A 252 22.33 -0.32 4.42
N VAL A 253 21.19 -0.24 5.11
CA VAL A 253 21.00 -0.85 6.44
C VAL A 253 21.20 -2.36 6.38
N THR A 254 20.64 -3.03 5.38
CA THR A 254 20.87 -4.48 5.17
C THR A 254 22.35 -4.80 5.00
N ALA A 255 23.09 -4.02 4.22
CA ALA A 255 24.52 -4.23 4.01
C ALA A 255 25.31 -4.07 5.32
N GLU A 256 24.96 -3.10 6.17
CA GLU A 256 25.58 -2.93 7.48
C GLU A 256 25.24 -4.08 8.44
N LEU A 257 24.00 -4.57 8.45
CA LEU A 257 23.58 -5.71 9.28
C LEU A 257 24.29 -7.01 8.89
N LEU A 258 24.49 -7.24 7.58
CA LEU A 258 25.19 -8.43 7.06
C LEU A 258 26.65 -8.51 7.57
N ARG A 259 27.31 -7.39 7.84
CA ARG A 259 28.66 -7.35 8.44
C ARG A 259 28.69 -8.02 9.83
N TRP A 260 27.59 -8.07 10.52
CA TRP A 260 27.41 -8.73 11.82
C TRP A 260 26.69 -10.08 11.72
N GLY A 261 26.52 -10.62 10.51
CA GLY A 261 25.81 -11.88 10.27
C GLY A 261 24.31 -11.82 10.50
N ILE A 262 23.73 -10.62 10.60
CA ILE A 262 22.29 -10.43 10.79
C ILE A 262 21.63 -10.34 9.41
N ILE A 263 20.72 -11.26 9.12
CA ILE A 263 19.93 -11.28 7.88
C ILE A 263 18.54 -10.72 8.23
N PRO A 264 18.21 -9.48 7.80
CA PRO A 264 16.89 -8.92 8.04
C PRO A 264 15.85 -9.54 7.09
N ASP A 265 14.60 -9.64 7.58
CA ASP A 265 13.44 -9.98 6.76
C ASP A 265 12.92 -8.71 6.07
N ASP A 266 13.09 -8.63 4.74
CA ASP A 266 12.63 -7.49 3.93
C ASP A 266 11.26 -7.84 3.30
N SER A 267 10.19 -7.20 3.79
CA SER A 267 8.82 -7.41 3.30
C SER A 267 8.63 -7.14 1.80
N ALA A 268 9.45 -6.28 1.21
CA ALA A 268 9.42 -6.03 -0.24
C ALA A 268 10.21 -7.07 -1.05
N GLY A 269 11.01 -7.89 -0.37
CA GLY A 269 11.83 -8.92 -0.99
C GLY A 269 12.88 -8.38 -1.96
N LEU A 270 13.54 -9.28 -2.66
CA LEU A 270 14.50 -8.96 -3.70
C LEU A 270 13.87 -9.24 -5.07
N SER A 271 13.88 -8.25 -5.95
CA SER A 271 13.40 -8.41 -7.32
C SER A 271 14.10 -9.58 -8.01
N PHE A 272 13.35 -10.48 -8.64
CA PHE A 272 13.88 -11.72 -9.22
C PHE A 272 15.08 -11.50 -10.14
N HIS A 273 15.06 -10.45 -10.98
CA HIS A 273 16.16 -10.11 -11.89
C HIS A 273 17.46 -9.73 -11.19
N LEU A 274 17.44 -9.38 -9.90
CA LEU A 274 18.61 -9.10 -9.07
C LEU A 274 19.13 -10.35 -8.35
N THR A 275 18.32 -11.39 -8.27
CA THR A 275 18.74 -12.68 -7.67
C THR A 275 19.74 -13.42 -8.57
N LEU A 276 20.46 -14.35 -7.97
CA LEU A 276 21.41 -15.19 -8.71
C LEU A 276 20.72 -15.97 -9.86
N PRO A 277 19.58 -16.66 -9.63
CA PRO A 277 18.82 -17.32 -10.68
C PRO A 277 18.32 -16.36 -11.76
N GLY A 278 17.79 -15.21 -11.37
CA GLY A 278 17.27 -14.23 -12.31
C GLY A 278 18.34 -13.63 -13.21
N ARG A 279 19.54 -13.35 -12.67
CA ARG A 279 20.70 -12.91 -13.45
C ARG A 279 21.17 -13.98 -14.42
N PHE A 280 21.17 -15.24 -14.00
CA PHE A 280 21.51 -16.37 -14.84
C PHE A 280 20.54 -16.52 -16.00
N LEU A 281 19.23 -16.60 -15.72
CA LEU A 281 18.20 -16.71 -16.74
C LEU A 281 18.23 -15.55 -17.75
N ARG A 282 18.47 -14.33 -17.29
CA ARG A 282 18.62 -13.17 -18.17
C ARG A 282 19.83 -13.32 -19.13
N LYS A 283 20.94 -13.85 -18.65
CA LYS A 283 22.11 -14.09 -19.51
C LYS A 283 21.85 -15.22 -20.51
N VAL A 284 21.20 -16.29 -20.08
CA VAL A 284 20.83 -17.40 -20.95
C VAL A 284 19.81 -16.94 -22.00
N SER A 285 18.76 -16.23 -21.61
CA SER A 285 17.75 -15.73 -22.55
C SER A 285 18.33 -14.77 -23.61
N ALA A 286 19.34 -13.98 -23.25
CA ALA A 286 19.98 -13.06 -24.18
C ALA A 286 20.70 -13.75 -25.35
N ILE A 287 21.08 -15.01 -25.21
CA ILE A 287 21.79 -15.77 -26.25
C ILE A 287 20.89 -16.70 -27.07
N PHE A 288 19.57 -16.80 -26.74
CA PHE A 288 18.66 -17.72 -27.43
C PHE A 288 18.53 -17.48 -28.93
N ASN A 289 18.61 -16.21 -29.36
CA ASN A 289 18.39 -15.83 -30.76
C ASN A 289 19.66 -15.31 -31.49
N ARG A 290 20.82 -15.49 -30.88
CA ARG A 290 22.10 -15.03 -31.45
C ARG A 290 23.29 -15.85 -30.94
N SER A 291 24.37 -15.88 -31.68
CA SER A 291 25.63 -16.47 -31.21
C SER A 291 26.20 -15.64 -30.04
N PRO A 292 26.53 -16.28 -28.90
CA PRO A 292 27.12 -15.57 -27.76
C PRO A 292 28.54 -15.11 -28.09
N THR A 293 28.93 -13.97 -27.55
CA THR A 293 30.33 -13.56 -27.51
C THR A 293 31.12 -14.42 -26.51
N ALA A 294 32.43 -14.50 -26.65
CA ALA A 294 33.29 -15.24 -25.72
C ALA A 294 33.14 -14.76 -24.27
N SER A 295 32.98 -13.44 -24.06
CA SER A 295 32.78 -12.85 -22.75
C SER A 295 31.42 -13.23 -22.13
N GLU A 296 30.35 -13.29 -22.92
CA GLU A 296 29.01 -13.71 -22.46
C GLU A 296 29.02 -15.19 -22.10
N LEU A 297 29.67 -16.04 -22.90
CA LEU A 297 29.79 -17.46 -22.61
C LEU A 297 30.56 -17.70 -21.30
N ILE A 298 31.69 -17.03 -21.12
CA ILE A 298 32.47 -17.10 -19.88
C ILE A 298 31.65 -16.61 -18.69
N ALA A 299 30.85 -15.53 -18.83
CA ALA A 299 30.02 -14.99 -17.78
C ALA A 299 28.88 -15.93 -17.39
N ILE A 300 28.39 -16.77 -18.29
CA ILE A 300 27.42 -17.83 -18.01
C ILE A 300 28.11 -19.00 -17.31
N LEU A 301 29.21 -19.49 -17.86
CA LEU A 301 29.96 -20.64 -17.33
C LEU A 301 30.54 -20.39 -15.94
N LYS A 302 30.97 -19.15 -15.64
CA LYS A 302 31.43 -18.75 -14.30
C LYS A 302 30.28 -18.44 -13.30
N ASN A 303 29.04 -18.58 -13.72
CA ASN A 303 27.93 -18.36 -12.79
C ASN A 303 27.89 -19.49 -11.76
N PRO A 304 27.76 -19.18 -10.43
CA PRO A 304 27.72 -20.21 -9.40
C PRO A 304 26.64 -21.30 -9.61
N ILE A 305 25.57 -20.99 -10.37
CA ILE A 305 24.53 -21.99 -10.69
C ILE A 305 25.01 -23.03 -11.71
N CYS A 306 26.01 -22.70 -12.51
CA CYS A 306 26.61 -23.67 -13.47
C CYS A 306 27.66 -24.59 -12.84
N HIS A 307 28.07 -24.29 -11.62
CA HIS A 307 29.00 -25.11 -10.86
C HIS A 307 28.25 -25.73 -9.68
N SER A 308 27.85 -26.97 -9.82
CA SER A 308 27.42 -27.86 -8.73
C SER A 308 28.60 -28.68 -8.24
#